data_b1fb2d02a154280c49706678047ce91d
#
_entry.id   b1fb2d02a154280c49706678047ce91d
#
_cell.length_a   1.000
_cell.length_b   1.000
_cell.length_c   1.000
_cell.angle_alpha   90.00
_cell.angle_beta   90.00
_cell.angle_gamma   90.00
#
_symmetry.space_group_name_H-M   'P 1'
#
loop_
_entity.id
_entity.type
_entity.pdbx_description
1 polymer ?
#
loop_
_entity_poly.entity_id
_entity_poly.type
_entity_poly.pdbx_seq_one_letter_code
_entity_poly.pdbx_strand_id
1 'polypeptide(L)'
;MSKVIGIDLGTTNSCVAVMEGGVPVVISNAEGGRTTPSIVAFAKNGERLVGDPAKRQAVTNVSRTVASVKRQMGTDRKVKIDGKKYTPEEISAMILAKLKKDAESYLGEEVTRAVITVPAYFSDAQRQATKNAGKIAGLSVERIINEPTSAALAYGLDKSVSQKIMVYDLGGGTFDVSVIEIGDGVVEVLATAGNNHLGGDDFDQRIMNYLIGEFKKAEGIDLSKDQTAVQRIKEEAEKAKKELSSSMTVQINLPFIAVGKDGPKHMDITLTRSKFEELTSDLIDQTAGPVHQALSDAGISTSELHMVLLVGGSTRMPAVSEKVRQLTGKEPSKNMNPDECVALGAAIQGGKIAGEAGLNEILLMDVTPLSLSIETAGGVATRLIDRNSTIPTRYSQIFTTAANFQTTVEIKVLQGERAMARDNQVLGTFKIGRASCRERV
;
A
#
# COMPACT_ATOMS: atom_id res chain seq x y z
N MET A 1 -30.24 -4.57 5.57
CA MET A 1 -29.08 -3.86 6.12
C MET A 1 -28.30 -3.30 4.94
N SER A 2 -27.73 -2.08 5.04
CA SER A 2 -26.93 -1.51 3.95
C SER A 2 -25.70 -2.39 3.68
N LYS A 3 -25.36 -2.59 2.42
CA LYS A 3 -24.19 -3.34 1.98
C LYS A 3 -22.91 -2.70 2.56
N VAL A 4 -21.92 -3.55 2.86
CA VAL A 4 -20.58 -3.12 3.26
C VAL A 4 -19.66 -3.42 2.09
N ILE A 5 -19.05 -2.39 1.50
CA ILE A 5 -18.12 -2.58 0.39
C ILE A 5 -16.70 -2.83 0.90
N GLY A 6 -15.93 -3.60 0.14
CA GLY A 6 -14.48 -3.77 0.34
C GLY A 6 -13.72 -2.89 -0.64
N ILE A 7 -12.77 -2.12 -0.14
CA ILE A 7 -11.96 -1.20 -0.94
C ILE A 7 -10.48 -1.52 -0.76
N ASP A 8 -9.81 -1.79 -1.88
CA ASP A 8 -8.37 -1.67 -1.98
C ASP A 8 -8.01 -0.25 -2.43
N LEU A 9 -7.47 0.54 -1.50
CA LEU A 9 -6.96 1.89 -1.80
C LEU A 9 -5.48 1.80 -2.19
N GLY A 10 -5.20 1.39 -3.42
CA GLY A 10 -3.83 1.17 -3.91
C GLY A 10 -3.07 2.47 -4.23
N THR A 11 -1.74 2.41 -4.31
CA THR A 11 -0.89 3.55 -4.67
C THR A 11 -1.12 4.01 -6.10
N THR A 12 -1.20 3.07 -7.04
CA THR A 12 -1.36 3.35 -8.47
C THR A 12 -2.79 3.13 -8.94
N ASN A 13 -3.40 2.04 -8.55
CA ASN A 13 -4.79 1.70 -8.86
C ASN A 13 -5.52 1.31 -7.59
N SER A 14 -6.80 1.64 -7.53
CA SER A 14 -7.72 1.23 -6.46
C SER A 14 -8.80 0.32 -7.03
N CYS A 15 -9.36 -0.55 -6.19
CA CYS A 15 -10.39 -1.50 -6.57
C CYS A 15 -11.49 -1.52 -5.51
N VAL A 16 -12.73 -1.73 -5.94
CA VAL A 16 -13.88 -1.88 -5.04
C VAL A 16 -14.64 -3.16 -5.35
N ALA A 17 -15.06 -3.86 -4.31
CA ALA A 17 -15.81 -5.11 -4.41
C ALA A 17 -16.92 -5.18 -3.36
N VAL A 18 -17.86 -6.07 -3.57
CA VAL A 18 -18.98 -6.30 -2.66
C VAL A 18 -19.31 -7.79 -2.64
N MET A 19 -19.96 -8.25 -1.57
CA MET A 19 -20.55 -9.59 -1.53
C MET A 19 -21.92 -9.62 -2.23
N GLU A 20 -22.07 -10.54 -3.16
CA GLU A 20 -23.33 -10.80 -3.86
C GLU A 20 -23.58 -12.31 -3.97
N GLY A 21 -24.74 -12.76 -3.50
CA GLY A 21 -25.10 -14.18 -3.57
C GLY A 21 -24.10 -15.12 -2.88
N GLY A 22 -23.40 -14.65 -1.85
CA GLY A 22 -22.41 -15.44 -1.11
C GLY A 22 -20.99 -15.45 -1.74
N VAL A 23 -20.78 -14.72 -2.84
CA VAL A 23 -19.47 -14.61 -3.50
C VAL A 23 -19.01 -13.15 -3.57
N PRO A 24 -17.69 -12.86 -3.45
CA PRO A 24 -17.18 -11.53 -3.62
C PRO A 24 -17.09 -11.16 -5.12
N VAL A 25 -17.58 -9.99 -5.47
CA VAL A 25 -17.64 -9.48 -6.86
C VAL A 25 -16.97 -8.11 -6.93
N VAL A 26 -16.06 -7.94 -7.90
CA VAL A 26 -15.46 -6.63 -8.19
C VAL A 26 -16.45 -5.77 -8.94
N ILE A 27 -16.66 -4.55 -8.46
CA ILE A 27 -17.49 -3.53 -9.09
C ILE A 27 -16.70 -2.80 -10.17
N SER A 28 -17.22 -2.78 -11.40
CA SER A 28 -16.64 -1.97 -12.47
C SER A 28 -16.93 -0.48 -12.25
N ASN A 29 -15.95 0.37 -12.57
CA ASN A 29 -16.13 1.82 -12.53
C ASN A 29 -16.99 2.33 -13.69
N ALA A 30 -17.35 3.62 -13.66
CA ALA A 30 -18.17 4.24 -14.71
C ALA A 30 -17.51 4.23 -16.11
N GLU A 31 -16.20 4.05 -16.17
CA GLU A 31 -15.42 3.94 -17.39
C GLU A 31 -15.31 2.49 -17.91
N GLY A 32 -15.92 1.53 -17.21
CA GLY A 32 -15.93 0.08 -17.53
C GLY A 32 -14.71 -0.68 -17.02
N GLY A 33 -13.78 -0.03 -16.30
CA GLY A 33 -12.61 -0.66 -15.73
C GLY A 33 -12.93 -1.38 -14.41
N ARG A 34 -12.24 -2.48 -14.13
CA ARG A 34 -12.33 -3.20 -12.84
C ARG A 34 -11.44 -2.59 -11.75
N THR A 35 -10.51 -1.74 -12.14
CA THR A 35 -9.68 -0.91 -11.26
C THR A 35 -9.77 0.55 -11.69
N THR A 36 -9.58 1.44 -10.74
CA THR A 36 -9.62 2.90 -10.95
C THR A 36 -8.23 3.47 -10.65
N PRO A 37 -7.59 4.20 -11.58
CA PRO A 37 -6.33 4.87 -11.29
C PRO A 37 -6.41 5.77 -10.05
N SER A 38 -5.47 5.65 -9.13
CA SER A 38 -5.42 6.47 -7.90
C SER A 38 -4.85 7.86 -8.21
N ILE A 39 -5.49 8.54 -9.15
CA ILE A 39 -5.09 9.86 -9.66
C ILE A 39 -6.25 10.83 -9.49
N VAL A 40 -5.92 12.04 -8.99
CA VAL A 40 -6.86 13.15 -8.85
C VAL A 40 -6.33 14.34 -9.63
N ALA A 41 -7.18 14.99 -10.39
CA ALA A 41 -6.83 16.22 -11.10
C ALA A 41 -7.89 17.32 -10.88
N PHE A 42 -7.44 18.55 -10.96
CA PHE A 42 -8.29 19.74 -10.84
C PHE A 42 -8.30 20.46 -12.19
N ALA A 43 -9.43 20.43 -12.86
CA ALA A 43 -9.61 21.09 -14.13
C ALA A 43 -9.65 22.63 -13.97
N LYS A 44 -9.40 23.36 -15.06
CA LYS A 44 -9.39 24.84 -15.03
C LYS A 44 -10.73 25.46 -14.62
N ASN A 45 -11.83 24.77 -14.85
CA ASN A 45 -13.18 25.17 -14.45
C ASN A 45 -13.50 24.86 -12.97
N GLY A 46 -12.54 24.30 -12.20
CA GLY A 46 -12.71 23.89 -10.80
C GLY A 46 -13.31 22.50 -10.61
N GLU A 47 -13.61 21.76 -11.67
CA GLU A 47 -14.07 20.38 -11.61
C GLU A 47 -12.98 19.46 -11.11
N ARG A 48 -13.36 18.47 -10.28
CA ARG A 48 -12.46 17.41 -9.81
C ARG A 48 -12.62 16.19 -10.69
N LEU A 49 -11.52 15.75 -11.26
CA LEU A 49 -11.43 14.53 -12.06
C LEU A 49 -10.73 13.46 -11.22
N VAL A 50 -11.23 12.24 -11.23
CA VAL A 50 -10.63 11.11 -10.50
C VAL A 50 -10.58 9.90 -11.42
N GLY A 51 -9.53 9.10 -11.31
CA GLY A 51 -9.37 7.89 -12.11
C GLY A 51 -8.92 8.16 -13.55
N ASP A 52 -9.50 7.44 -14.49
CA ASP A 52 -9.14 7.54 -15.91
C ASP A 52 -9.30 8.95 -16.49
N PRO A 53 -10.36 9.73 -16.18
CA PRO A 53 -10.46 11.13 -16.60
C PRO A 53 -9.28 11.99 -16.12
N ALA A 54 -8.83 11.78 -14.88
CA ALA A 54 -7.67 12.49 -14.35
C ALA A 54 -6.37 12.06 -15.03
N LYS A 55 -6.19 10.75 -15.28
CA LYS A 55 -5.02 10.18 -15.94
C LYS A 55 -4.89 10.71 -17.39
N ARG A 56 -5.97 10.71 -18.15
CA ARG A 56 -5.95 11.13 -19.58
C ARG A 56 -5.51 12.57 -19.80
N GLN A 57 -5.73 13.47 -18.85
CA GLN A 57 -5.36 14.88 -18.98
C GLN A 57 -4.05 15.24 -18.25
N ALA A 58 -3.37 14.28 -17.60
CA ALA A 58 -2.21 14.53 -16.73
C ALA A 58 -1.08 15.26 -17.46
N VAL A 59 -0.78 14.91 -18.70
CA VAL A 59 0.26 15.55 -19.53
C VAL A 59 -0.01 17.05 -19.75
N THR A 60 -1.26 17.43 -19.96
CA THR A 60 -1.64 18.82 -20.25
C THR A 60 -1.96 19.64 -19.00
N ASN A 61 -1.98 18.99 -17.82
CA ASN A 61 -2.37 19.61 -16.55
C ASN A 61 -1.51 19.10 -15.37
N VAL A 62 -0.20 19.00 -15.60
CA VAL A 62 0.75 18.37 -14.66
C VAL A 62 0.68 19.00 -13.27
N SER A 63 0.69 20.34 -13.18
CA SER A 63 0.73 21.08 -11.92
C SER A 63 -0.54 20.93 -11.05
N ARG A 64 -1.63 20.41 -11.63
CA ARG A 64 -2.93 20.21 -10.97
C ARG A 64 -3.34 18.74 -10.92
N THR A 65 -2.41 17.83 -11.22
CA THR A 65 -2.64 16.37 -11.20
C THR A 65 -1.80 15.74 -10.10
N VAL A 66 -2.44 14.94 -9.25
CA VAL A 66 -1.81 14.26 -8.11
C VAL A 66 -1.93 12.76 -8.31
N ALA A 67 -0.79 12.08 -8.29
CA ALA A 67 -0.69 10.63 -8.33
C ALA A 67 0.13 10.12 -7.14
N SER A 68 0.04 8.83 -6.83
CA SER A 68 0.83 8.13 -5.81
C SER A 68 0.75 8.76 -4.41
N VAL A 69 -0.36 9.42 -4.08
CA VAL A 69 -0.56 10.14 -2.80
C VAL A 69 -0.47 9.22 -1.60
N LYS A 70 -0.78 7.92 -1.74
CA LYS A 70 -0.72 6.92 -0.66
C LYS A 70 0.66 6.84 -0.01
N ARG A 71 1.74 7.08 -0.76
CA ARG A 71 3.13 7.13 -0.24
C ARG A 71 3.37 8.28 0.75
N GLN A 72 2.45 9.25 0.83
CA GLN A 72 2.53 10.41 1.72
C GLN A 72 1.54 10.34 2.88
N MET A 73 0.76 9.27 3.00
CA MET A 73 -0.19 9.08 4.09
C MET A 73 0.51 9.08 5.45
N GLY A 74 -0.12 9.70 6.43
CA GLY A 74 0.43 9.83 7.79
C GLY A 74 1.56 10.85 7.93
N THR A 75 1.82 11.69 6.91
CA THR A 75 2.81 12.77 6.94
C THR A 75 2.14 14.14 6.91
N ASP A 76 2.86 15.17 7.35
CA ASP A 76 2.40 16.59 7.30
C ASP A 76 2.52 17.22 5.89
N ARG A 77 2.91 16.44 4.90
CA ARG A 77 3.11 16.92 3.53
C ARG A 77 1.78 17.37 2.93
N LYS A 78 1.79 18.51 2.24
CA LYS A 78 0.59 19.07 1.60
C LYS A 78 0.86 19.34 0.13
N VAL A 79 -0.09 18.97 -0.70
CA VAL A 79 -0.09 19.31 -2.13
C VAL A 79 -0.74 20.68 -2.29
N LYS A 80 -0.06 21.62 -2.97
CA LYS A 80 -0.59 22.95 -3.24
C LYS A 80 -1.16 22.99 -4.67
N ILE A 81 -2.46 23.29 -4.80
CA ILE A 81 -3.16 23.42 -6.08
C ILE A 81 -4.00 24.70 -6.02
N ASP A 82 -3.78 25.60 -6.96
CA ASP A 82 -4.51 26.88 -7.10
C ASP A 82 -4.58 27.67 -5.78
N GLY A 83 -3.47 27.72 -5.04
CA GLY A 83 -3.38 28.43 -3.76
C GLY A 83 -3.93 27.66 -2.55
N LYS A 84 -4.72 26.59 -2.75
CA LYS A 84 -5.19 25.70 -1.67
C LYS A 84 -4.15 24.61 -1.38
N LYS A 85 -4.10 24.21 -0.11
CA LYS A 85 -3.26 23.10 0.37
C LYS A 85 -4.14 21.91 0.71
N TYR A 86 -3.86 20.77 0.13
CA TYR A 86 -4.57 19.50 0.38
C TYR A 86 -3.67 18.53 1.12
N THR A 87 -4.21 17.87 2.13
CA THR A 87 -3.52 16.77 2.82
C THR A 87 -3.59 15.48 2.00
N PRO A 88 -2.73 14.49 2.26
CA PRO A 88 -2.84 13.18 1.63
C PRO A 88 -4.20 12.52 1.88
N GLU A 89 -4.78 12.71 3.06
CA GLU A 89 -6.11 12.19 3.41
C GLU A 89 -7.21 12.82 2.53
N GLU A 90 -7.17 14.14 2.31
CA GLU A 90 -8.16 14.83 1.47
C GLU A 90 -8.09 14.38 0.00
N ILE A 91 -6.89 14.17 -0.53
CA ILE A 91 -6.72 13.63 -1.90
C ILE A 91 -7.19 12.17 -1.96
N SER A 92 -6.82 11.35 -0.99
CA SER A 92 -7.27 9.95 -0.92
C SER A 92 -8.79 9.84 -0.76
N ALA A 93 -9.39 10.76 0.00
CA ALA A 93 -10.84 10.84 0.15
C ALA A 93 -11.58 11.11 -1.18
N MET A 94 -10.98 11.85 -2.10
CA MET A 94 -11.55 12.07 -3.43
C MET A 94 -11.59 10.77 -4.25
N ILE A 95 -10.54 9.92 -4.12
CA ILE A 95 -10.51 8.59 -4.73
C ILE A 95 -11.59 7.70 -4.11
N LEU A 96 -11.66 7.65 -2.77
CA LEU A 96 -12.66 6.86 -2.05
C LEU A 96 -14.10 7.30 -2.38
N ALA A 97 -14.34 8.61 -2.53
CA ALA A 97 -15.64 9.13 -2.93
C ALA A 97 -16.03 8.70 -4.36
N LYS A 98 -15.07 8.60 -5.29
CA LYS A 98 -15.31 8.03 -6.64
C LYS A 98 -15.70 6.54 -6.54
N LEU A 99 -14.93 5.76 -5.79
CA LEU A 99 -15.23 4.31 -5.61
C LEU A 99 -16.57 4.09 -4.93
N LYS A 100 -16.91 4.91 -3.93
CA LYS A 100 -18.24 4.93 -3.29
C LYS A 100 -19.33 5.17 -4.33
N LYS A 101 -19.19 6.23 -5.16
CA LYS A 101 -20.16 6.58 -6.20
C LYS A 101 -20.31 5.47 -7.24
N ASP A 102 -19.23 4.82 -7.65
CA ASP A 102 -19.28 3.68 -8.57
C ASP A 102 -20.04 2.51 -7.94
N ALA A 103 -19.80 2.23 -6.65
CA ALA A 103 -20.51 1.21 -5.91
C ALA A 103 -22.02 1.52 -5.77
N GLU A 104 -22.37 2.77 -5.46
CA GLU A 104 -23.77 3.24 -5.40
C GLU A 104 -24.48 3.11 -6.76
N SER A 105 -23.78 3.45 -7.85
CA SER A 105 -24.32 3.30 -9.20
C SER A 105 -24.55 1.84 -9.59
N TYR A 106 -23.66 0.95 -9.16
CA TYR A 106 -23.78 -0.49 -9.41
C TYR A 106 -24.89 -1.14 -8.57
N LEU A 107 -24.95 -0.81 -7.27
CA LEU A 107 -25.90 -1.41 -6.33
C LEU A 107 -27.31 -0.82 -6.41
N GLY A 108 -27.46 0.41 -6.95
CA GLY A 108 -28.73 1.14 -6.96
C GLY A 108 -29.18 1.64 -5.59
N GLU A 109 -28.29 1.63 -4.59
CA GLU A 109 -28.57 2.10 -3.22
C GLU A 109 -27.41 2.93 -2.65
N GLU A 110 -27.69 3.69 -1.60
CA GLU A 110 -26.66 4.45 -0.91
C GLU A 110 -25.68 3.54 -0.17
N VAL A 111 -24.38 3.81 -0.30
CA VAL A 111 -23.30 3.08 0.34
C VAL A 111 -22.65 3.97 1.41
N THR A 112 -22.82 3.60 2.68
CA THR A 112 -22.29 4.36 3.82
C THR A 112 -21.20 3.63 4.60
N ARG A 113 -20.96 2.33 4.33
CA ARG A 113 -20.09 1.47 5.12
C ARG A 113 -19.03 0.79 4.24
N ALA A 114 -17.78 0.76 4.73
CA ALA A 114 -16.68 0.13 4.01
C ALA A 114 -15.67 -0.56 4.93
N VAL A 115 -15.03 -1.61 4.39
CA VAL A 115 -13.74 -2.13 4.85
C VAL A 115 -12.69 -1.60 3.88
N ILE A 116 -11.62 -0.99 4.39
CA ILE A 116 -10.54 -0.41 3.56
C ILE A 116 -9.23 -1.12 3.88
N THR A 117 -8.45 -1.43 2.87
CA THR A 117 -7.18 -2.10 3.04
C THR A 117 -6.02 -1.11 3.17
N VAL A 118 -4.96 -1.57 3.84
CA VAL A 118 -3.69 -0.85 3.96
C VAL A 118 -2.53 -1.84 3.85
N PRO A 119 -1.34 -1.41 3.42
CA PRO A 119 -0.14 -2.22 3.51
C PRO A 119 0.07 -2.75 4.94
N ALA A 120 0.54 -3.99 5.06
CA ALA A 120 0.73 -4.61 6.37
C ALA A 120 1.74 -3.82 7.23
N TYR A 121 2.77 -3.27 6.59
CA TYR A 121 3.85 -2.53 7.24
C TYR A 121 3.55 -1.03 7.48
N PHE A 122 2.28 -0.60 7.29
CA PHE A 122 1.87 0.76 7.63
C PHE A 122 1.92 1.02 9.13
N SER A 123 2.48 2.17 9.51
CA SER A 123 2.44 2.70 10.87
C SER A 123 1.02 3.07 11.30
N ASP A 124 0.81 3.24 12.61
CA ASP A 124 -0.49 3.67 13.15
C ASP A 124 -0.95 5.01 12.55
N ALA A 125 -0.05 5.98 12.37
CA ALA A 125 -0.37 7.26 11.74
C ALA A 125 -0.89 7.10 10.30
N GLN A 126 -0.31 6.20 9.52
CA GLN A 126 -0.75 5.91 8.15
C GLN A 126 -2.11 5.20 8.13
N ARG A 127 -2.35 4.27 9.05
CA ARG A 127 -3.64 3.59 9.24
C ARG A 127 -4.74 4.57 9.64
N GLN A 128 -4.46 5.45 10.59
CA GLN A 128 -5.40 6.47 11.04
C GLN A 128 -5.70 7.49 9.92
N ALA A 129 -4.69 7.90 9.15
CA ALA A 129 -4.87 8.77 7.98
C ALA A 129 -5.78 8.12 6.92
N THR A 130 -5.64 6.81 6.67
CA THR A 130 -6.54 6.07 5.77
C THR A 130 -7.97 6.03 6.29
N LYS A 131 -8.15 5.80 7.60
CA LYS A 131 -9.46 5.84 8.24
C LYS A 131 -10.11 7.24 8.16
N ASN A 132 -9.30 8.29 8.34
CA ASN A 132 -9.75 9.68 8.19
C ASN A 132 -10.18 9.98 6.75
N ALA A 133 -9.42 9.51 5.74
CA ALA A 133 -9.78 9.66 4.34
C ALA A 133 -11.16 9.03 4.04
N GLY A 134 -11.43 7.83 4.59
CA GLY A 134 -12.73 7.18 4.48
C GLY A 134 -13.86 8.04 5.07
N LYS A 135 -13.65 8.61 6.27
CA LYS A 135 -14.63 9.51 6.91
C LYS A 135 -14.88 10.76 6.09
N ILE A 136 -13.82 11.39 5.53
CA ILE A 136 -13.94 12.57 4.67
C ILE A 136 -14.72 12.23 3.39
N ALA A 137 -14.59 11.02 2.87
CA ALA A 137 -15.37 10.51 1.73
C ALA A 137 -16.83 10.17 2.07
N GLY A 138 -17.26 10.31 3.33
CA GLY A 138 -18.60 9.99 3.79
C GLY A 138 -18.84 8.49 3.99
N LEU A 139 -17.78 7.74 4.35
CA LEU A 139 -17.84 6.31 4.67
C LEU A 139 -17.61 6.08 6.17
N SER A 140 -18.45 5.25 6.78
CA SER A 140 -18.15 4.60 8.05
C SER A 140 -17.14 3.49 7.77
N VAL A 141 -15.89 3.69 8.21
CA VAL A 141 -14.83 2.67 8.06
C VAL A 141 -14.98 1.66 9.18
N GLU A 142 -15.64 0.55 8.88
CA GLU A 142 -15.95 -0.51 9.85
C GLU A 142 -14.68 -1.23 10.31
N ARG A 143 -13.74 -1.44 9.39
CA ARG A 143 -12.46 -2.07 9.67
C ARG A 143 -11.39 -1.59 8.68
N ILE A 144 -10.17 -1.42 9.18
CA ILE A 144 -8.94 -1.41 8.38
C ILE A 144 -8.37 -2.82 8.41
N ILE A 145 -8.05 -3.39 7.25
CA ILE A 145 -7.47 -4.73 7.10
C ILE A 145 -6.16 -4.65 6.30
N ASN A 146 -5.20 -5.50 6.62
CA ASN A 146 -3.94 -5.56 5.88
C ASN A 146 -4.14 -6.16 4.49
N GLU A 147 -3.48 -5.61 3.48
CA GLU A 147 -3.55 -6.06 2.07
C GLU A 147 -3.22 -7.55 1.92
N PRO A 148 -2.08 -8.07 2.46
CA PRO A 148 -1.77 -9.48 2.35
C PRO A 148 -2.77 -10.39 3.10
N THR A 149 -3.30 -9.93 4.23
CA THR A 149 -4.34 -10.64 4.98
C THR A 149 -5.63 -10.72 4.18
N SER A 150 -5.99 -9.63 3.51
CA SER A 150 -7.15 -9.56 2.63
C SER A 150 -7.00 -10.51 1.44
N ALA A 151 -5.85 -10.52 0.79
CA ALA A 151 -5.55 -11.43 -0.31
C ALA A 151 -5.59 -12.91 0.13
N ALA A 152 -5.05 -13.21 1.31
CA ALA A 152 -5.11 -14.55 1.90
C ALA A 152 -6.56 -14.99 2.19
N LEU A 153 -7.40 -14.08 2.67
CA LEU A 153 -8.82 -14.34 2.90
C LEU A 153 -9.55 -14.67 1.59
N ALA A 154 -9.27 -13.93 0.52
CA ALA A 154 -9.85 -14.22 -0.80
C ALA A 154 -9.38 -15.58 -1.37
N TYR A 155 -8.14 -15.99 -1.06
CA TYR A 155 -7.61 -17.29 -1.47
C TYR A 155 -8.15 -18.43 -0.61
N GLY A 156 -8.29 -18.22 0.69
CA GLY A 156 -8.44 -19.29 1.69
C GLY A 156 -9.88 -19.67 2.03
N LEU A 157 -10.88 -19.04 1.41
CA LEU A 157 -12.29 -19.23 1.79
C LEU A 157 -12.76 -20.69 1.75
N ASP A 158 -12.22 -21.49 0.83
CA ASP A 158 -12.61 -22.88 0.57
C ASP A 158 -11.63 -23.92 1.13
N LYS A 159 -10.65 -23.51 1.96
CA LYS A 159 -9.60 -24.41 2.43
C LYS A 159 -9.96 -25.07 3.76
N SER A 160 -10.15 -26.38 3.72
CA SER A 160 -10.40 -27.23 4.90
C SER A 160 -9.11 -27.78 5.56
N VAL A 161 -7.97 -27.71 4.87
CA VAL A 161 -6.68 -28.21 5.37
C VAL A 161 -5.77 -27.04 5.68
N SER A 162 -5.16 -27.05 6.87
CA SER A 162 -4.21 -26.02 7.27
C SER A 162 -3.02 -25.95 6.31
N GLN A 163 -2.71 -24.77 5.83
CA GLN A 163 -1.63 -24.47 4.91
C GLN A 163 -0.88 -23.22 5.35
N LYS A 164 0.44 -23.28 5.38
CA LYS A 164 1.28 -22.10 5.55
C LYS A 164 1.60 -21.53 4.19
N ILE A 165 1.21 -20.31 3.96
CA ILE A 165 1.44 -19.59 2.69
C ILE A 165 2.27 -18.33 2.93
N MET A 166 2.96 -17.91 1.90
CA MET A 166 3.56 -16.58 1.85
C MET A 166 2.77 -15.72 0.89
N VAL A 167 2.38 -14.54 1.33
CA VAL A 167 1.85 -13.49 0.45
C VAL A 167 2.99 -12.51 0.18
N TYR A 168 3.36 -12.37 -1.08
CA TYR A 168 4.38 -11.46 -1.58
C TYR A 168 3.69 -10.37 -2.37
N ASP A 169 3.52 -9.21 -1.75
CA ASP A 169 2.79 -8.08 -2.32
C ASP A 169 3.75 -6.98 -2.75
N LEU A 170 3.96 -6.84 -4.06
CA LEU A 170 4.72 -5.75 -4.65
C LEU A 170 3.78 -4.87 -5.46
N GLY A 171 3.28 -3.84 -4.80
CA GLY A 171 2.37 -2.85 -5.37
C GLY A 171 3.09 -1.76 -6.17
N GLY A 172 2.40 -0.62 -6.36
CA GLY A 172 2.96 0.55 -7.03
C GLY A 172 3.93 1.35 -6.16
N GLY A 173 3.79 1.33 -4.84
CA GLY A 173 4.56 2.17 -3.93
C GLY A 173 5.13 1.47 -2.70
N THR A 174 4.64 0.28 -2.38
CA THR A 174 5.00 -0.50 -1.18
C THR A 174 5.31 -1.93 -1.54
N PHE A 175 6.15 -2.56 -0.73
CA PHE A 175 6.43 -3.98 -0.73
C PHE A 175 6.09 -4.55 0.64
N ASP A 176 5.23 -5.54 0.70
CA ASP A 176 4.90 -6.29 1.91
C ASP A 176 5.08 -7.80 1.66
N VAL A 177 5.53 -8.49 2.68
CA VAL A 177 5.56 -9.95 2.71
C VAL A 177 5.00 -10.44 4.03
N SER A 178 4.06 -11.36 3.97
CA SER A 178 3.44 -11.97 5.15
C SER A 178 3.47 -13.48 5.04
N VAL A 179 3.79 -14.13 6.16
CA VAL A 179 3.63 -15.57 6.34
C VAL A 179 2.31 -15.78 7.09
N ILE A 180 1.44 -16.56 6.49
CA ILE A 180 0.05 -16.71 6.94
C ILE A 180 -0.30 -18.20 6.99
N GLU A 181 -0.94 -18.64 8.06
CA GLU A 181 -1.55 -19.96 8.17
C GLU A 181 -3.05 -19.87 7.88
N ILE A 182 -3.55 -20.71 6.99
CA ILE A 182 -4.95 -20.74 6.56
C ILE A 182 -5.46 -22.16 6.70
N GLY A 183 -6.61 -22.33 7.34
CA GLY A 183 -7.30 -23.63 7.43
C GLY A 183 -8.49 -23.55 8.37
N ASP A 184 -9.49 -24.39 8.15
CA ASP A 184 -10.69 -24.54 9.01
C ASP A 184 -11.39 -23.20 9.35
N GLY A 185 -11.48 -22.29 8.38
CA GLY A 185 -12.08 -20.97 8.58
C GLY A 185 -11.18 -19.96 9.35
N VAL A 186 -9.94 -20.33 9.68
CA VAL A 186 -8.98 -19.45 10.37
C VAL A 186 -7.97 -18.92 9.37
N VAL A 187 -7.73 -17.62 9.41
CA VAL A 187 -6.64 -16.93 8.71
C VAL A 187 -5.78 -16.25 9.78
N GLU A 188 -4.61 -16.81 10.05
CA GLU A 188 -3.69 -16.33 11.06
C GLU A 188 -2.40 -15.81 10.42
N VAL A 189 -2.09 -14.55 10.65
CA VAL A 189 -0.80 -13.97 10.27
C VAL A 189 0.24 -14.38 11.31
N LEU A 190 1.28 -15.12 10.89
CA LEU A 190 2.38 -15.53 11.74
C LEU A 190 3.44 -14.42 11.85
N ALA A 191 3.77 -13.80 10.74
CA ALA A 191 4.70 -12.68 10.68
C ALA A 191 4.48 -11.82 9.43
N THR A 192 4.88 -10.56 9.53
CA THR A 192 4.91 -9.63 8.40
C THR A 192 6.16 -8.77 8.42
N ALA A 193 6.69 -8.45 7.25
CA ALA A 193 7.78 -7.51 7.05
C ALA A 193 7.57 -6.74 5.75
N GLY A 194 8.26 -5.62 5.53
CA GLY A 194 8.03 -4.85 4.33
C GLY A 194 8.93 -3.64 4.15
N ASN A 195 8.69 -2.92 3.05
CA ASN A 195 9.31 -1.65 2.73
C ASN A 195 8.26 -0.69 2.14
N ASN A 196 7.90 0.36 2.88
CA ASN A 196 6.88 1.33 2.48
C ASN A 196 7.33 2.27 1.34
N HIS A 197 8.57 2.11 0.83
CA HIS A 197 9.17 2.96 -0.20
C HIS A 197 9.79 2.13 -1.33
N LEU A 198 9.24 0.95 -1.60
CA LEU A 198 9.65 0.08 -2.69
C LEU A 198 8.41 -0.38 -3.46
N GLY A 199 8.31 -0.04 -4.74
CA GLY A 199 7.19 -0.43 -5.58
C GLY A 199 7.35 -0.02 -7.03
N GLY A 200 6.34 -0.25 -7.85
CA GLY A 200 6.34 0.00 -9.29
C GLY A 200 6.76 1.40 -9.73
N ASP A 201 6.47 2.42 -8.91
CA ASP A 201 6.90 3.80 -9.16
C ASP A 201 8.45 3.94 -9.15
N ASP A 202 9.14 3.13 -8.35
CA ASP A 202 10.61 3.17 -8.29
C ASP A 202 11.22 2.52 -9.53
N PHE A 203 10.59 1.47 -10.06
CA PHE A 203 10.96 0.87 -11.33
C PHE A 203 10.73 1.84 -12.50
N ASP A 204 9.61 2.54 -12.52
CA ASP A 204 9.33 3.58 -13.51
C ASP A 204 10.39 4.69 -13.45
N GLN A 205 10.79 5.12 -12.26
CA GLN A 205 11.81 6.14 -12.08
C GLN A 205 13.18 5.71 -12.65
N ARG A 206 13.54 4.41 -12.58
CA ARG A 206 14.77 3.89 -13.22
C ARG A 206 14.69 4.02 -14.74
N ILE A 207 13.57 3.67 -15.36
CA ILE A 207 13.35 3.84 -16.79
C ILE A 207 13.39 5.33 -17.16
N MET A 208 12.70 6.20 -16.42
CA MET A 208 12.71 7.64 -16.65
C MET A 208 14.13 8.21 -16.64
N ASN A 209 14.92 7.86 -15.61
CA ASN A 209 16.29 8.33 -15.47
C ASN A 209 17.17 7.87 -16.66
N TYR A 210 16.99 6.63 -17.08
CA TYR A 210 17.67 6.08 -18.25
C TYR A 210 17.30 6.86 -19.53
N LEU A 211 16.02 7.05 -19.81
CA LEU A 211 15.54 7.76 -21.00
C LEU A 211 16.02 9.21 -21.04
N ILE A 212 15.93 9.92 -19.92
CA ILE A 212 16.43 11.31 -19.80
C ILE A 212 17.94 11.36 -20.04
N GLY A 213 18.67 10.39 -19.47
CA GLY A 213 20.12 10.29 -19.64
C GLY A 213 20.54 10.01 -21.09
N GLU A 214 19.90 9.08 -21.77
CA GLU A 214 20.18 8.74 -23.18
C GLU A 214 19.83 9.92 -24.11
N PHE A 215 18.68 10.58 -23.89
CA PHE A 215 18.30 11.76 -24.65
C PHE A 215 19.29 12.92 -24.47
N LYS A 216 19.74 13.13 -23.24
CA LYS A 216 20.74 14.17 -22.95
C LYS A 216 22.08 13.87 -23.61
N LYS A 217 22.50 12.61 -23.70
CA LYS A 217 23.72 12.20 -24.41
C LYS A 217 23.60 12.44 -25.92
N ALA A 218 22.44 12.12 -26.50
CA ALA A 218 22.20 12.23 -27.94
C ALA A 218 22.00 13.68 -28.41
N GLU A 219 21.18 14.45 -27.68
CA GLU A 219 20.70 15.77 -28.11
C GLU A 219 21.27 16.94 -27.30
N GLY A 220 22.00 16.68 -26.22
CA GLY A 220 22.56 17.73 -25.34
C GLY A 220 21.51 18.46 -24.49
N ILE A 221 20.25 18.02 -24.49
CA ILE A 221 19.12 18.68 -23.80
C ILE A 221 18.72 17.89 -22.58
N ASP A 222 18.60 18.59 -21.43
CA ASP A 222 18.16 18.00 -20.17
C ASP A 222 16.64 18.15 -19.99
N LEU A 223 15.91 17.06 -20.17
CA LEU A 223 14.45 17.02 -20.07
C LEU A 223 13.94 17.08 -18.60
N SER A 224 14.79 16.88 -17.62
CA SER A 224 14.37 16.84 -16.20
C SER A 224 13.79 18.17 -15.69
N LYS A 225 14.01 19.26 -16.40
CA LYS A 225 13.52 20.61 -16.08
C LYS A 225 12.19 20.96 -16.70
N ASP A 226 11.72 20.18 -17.68
CA ASP A 226 10.43 20.36 -18.34
C ASP A 226 9.40 19.41 -17.74
N GLN A 227 8.47 19.95 -16.96
CA GLN A 227 7.42 19.17 -16.29
C GLN A 227 6.54 18.37 -17.26
N THR A 228 6.26 18.93 -18.44
CA THR A 228 5.45 18.26 -19.46
C THR A 228 6.22 17.09 -20.08
N ALA A 229 7.50 17.30 -20.40
CA ALA A 229 8.37 16.23 -20.90
C ALA A 229 8.53 15.12 -19.85
N VAL A 230 8.78 15.47 -18.60
CA VAL A 230 8.89 14.52 -17.48
C VAL A 230 7.61 13.71 -17.32
N GLN A 231 6.42 14.34 -17.39
CA GLN A 231 5.15 13.62 -17.29
C GLN A 231 4.93 12.65 -18.46
N ARG A 232 5.25 13.05 -19.69
CA ARG A 232 5.17 12.18 -20.87
C ARG A 232 6.13 10.99 -20.75
N ILE A 233 7.36 11.23 -20.30
CA ILE A 233 8.34 10.17 -20.04
C ILE A 233 7.84 9.22 -18.95
N LYS A 234 7.21 9.74 -17.89
CA LYS A 234 6.65 8.93 -16.82
C LYS A 234 5.56 7.98 -17.33
N GLU A 235 4.63 8.47 -18.11
CA GLU A 235 3.55 7.64 -18.68
C GLU A 235 4.09 6.56 -19.62
N GLU A 236 5.07 6.91 -20.44
CA GLU A 236 5.69 5.95 -21.36
C GLU A 236 6.59 4.94 -20.60
N ALA A 237 7.26 5.35 -19.51
CA ALA A 237 8.02 4.45 -18.65
C ALA A 237 7.12 3.41 -17.98
N GLU A 238 5.97 3.81 -17.42
CA GLU A 238 4.98 2.88 -16.85
C GLU A 238 4.48 1.90 -17.92
N LYS A 239 4.16 2.40 -19.12
CA LYS A 239 3.70 1.59 -20.24
C LYS A 239 4.80 0.59 -20.67
N ALA A 240 6.04 1.06 -20.86
CA ALA A 240 7.17 0.22 -21.22
C ALA A 240 7.43 -0.89 -20.19
N LYS A 241 7.40 -0.56 -18.89
CA LYS A 241 7.49 -1.55 -17.81
C LYS A 241 6.44 -2.65 -17.94
N LYS A 242 5.18 -2.28 -18.20
CA LYS A 242 4.08 -3.24 -18.39
C LYS A 242 4.28 -4.11 -19.62
N GLU A 243 4.66 -3.53 -20.74
CA GLU A 243 4.90 -4.26 -21.99
C GLU A 243 6.10 -5.21 -21.89
N LEU A 244 7.16 -4.82 -21.18
CA LEU A 244 8.34 -5.66 -20.95
C LEU A 244 8.04 -6.85 -20.03
N SER A 245 6.89 -6.91 -19.37
CA SER A 245 6.46 -8.12 -18.64
C SER A 245 6.08 -9.27 -19.58
N SER A 246 5.67 -8.97 -20.82
CA SER A 246 5.33 -9.98 -21.85
C SER A 246 6.24 -9.95 -23.06
N SER A 247 6.81 -8.79 -23.42
CA SER A 247 7.67 -8.59 -24.57
C SER A 247 9.15 -8.54 -24.19
N MET A 248 10.05 -8.90 -25.12
CA MET A 248 11.50 -8.82 -24.91
C MET A 248 12.06 -7.42 -25.20
N THR A 249 11.33 -6.63 -25.98
CA THR A 249 11.72 -5.26 -26.39
C THR A 249 10.48 -4.39 -26.49
N VAL A 250 10.65 -3.10 -26.26
CA VAL A 250 9.65 -2.06 -26.47
C VAL A 250 10.27 -0.86 -27.17
N GLN A 251 9.55 -0.28 -28.11
CA GLN A 251 9.93 0.96 -28.78
C GLN A 251 9.29 2.13 -28.06
N ILE A 252 10.11 3.02 -27.53
CA ILE A 252 9.69 4.24 -26.85
C ILE A 252 9.80 5.39 -27.84
N ASN A 253 8.65 5.89 -28.30
CA ASN A 253 8.58 6.96 -29.28
C ASN A 253 7.79 8.14 -28.70
N LEU A 254 8.48 9.25 -28.42
CA LEU A 254 7.92 10.49 -27.92
C LEU A 254 8.21 11.64 -28.90
N PRO A 255 7.34 11.89 -29.86
CA PRO A 255 7.53 12.96 -30.81
C PRO A 255 7.41 14.33 -30.14
N PHE A 256 8.20 15.32 -30.65
CA PHE A 256 8.18 16.69 -30.15
C PHE A 256 8.38 16.80 -28.63
N ILE A 257 9.35 16.05 -28.09
CA ILE A 257 9.60 16.02 -26.63
C ILE A 257 10.35 17.27 -26.14
N ALA A 258 11.11 17.90 -27.04
CA ALA A 258 11.84 19.15 -26.77
C ALA A 258 12.01 19.99 -28.04
N VAL A 259 12.47 21.23 -27.88
CA VAL A 259 12.89 22.11 -28.97
C VAL A 259 14.39 22.39 -28.80
N GLY A 260 15.16 21.95 -29.77
CA GLY A 260 16.60 22.24 -29.87
C GLY A 260 16.86 23.50 -30.77
N LYS A 261 18.14 23.84 -30.93
CA LYS A 261 18.55 24.97 -31.81
C LYS A 261 18.15 24.78 -33.27
N ASP A 262 18.12 23.51 -33.70
CA ASP A 262 17.85 23.13 -35.09
C ASP A 262 16.37 22.69 -35.32
N GLY A 263 15.49 22.96 -34.35
CA GLY A 263 14.07 22.61 -34.43
C GLY A 263 13.61 21.56 -33.41
N PRO A 264 12.43 20.98 -33.64
CA PRO A 264 11.85 20.01 -32.70
C PRO A 264 12.68 18.72 -32.62
N LYS A 265 12.78 18.18 -31.43
CA LYS A 265 13.49 16.95 -31.10
C LYS A 265 12.53 15.84 -30.67
N HIS A 266 12.85 14.64 -31.05
CA HIS A 266 12.03 13.45 -30.82
C HIS A 266 12.85 12.44 -30.02
N MET A 267 12.22 11.73 -29.09
CA MET A 267 12.83 10.58 -28.44
C MET A 267 12.38 9.32 -29.15
N ASP A 268 13.34 8.52 -29.60
CA ASP A 268 13.10 7.22 -30.21
C ASP A 268 14.16 6.25 -29.69
N ILE A 269 13.77 5.44 -28.68
CA ILE A 269 14.67 4.56 -27.94
C ILE A 269 14.04 3.17 -27.86
N THR A 270 14.81 2.14 -28.24
CA THR A 270 14.44 0.74 -27.97
C THR A 270 14.95 0.33 -26.60
N LEU A 271 14.04 -0.05 -25.71
CA LEU A 271 14.36 -0.60 -24.41
C LEU A 271 14.16 -2.11 -24.42
N THR A 272 15.19 -2.88 -24.06
CA THR A 272 15.10 -4.33 -23.94
C THR A 272 14.75 -4.73 -22.49
N ARG A 273 14.11 -5.91 -22.33
CA ARG A 273 13.88 -6.50 -21.00
C ARG A 273 15.16 -6.67 -20.22
N SER A 274 16.22 -7.17 -20.83
CA SER A 274 17.52 -7.34 -20.16
C SER A 274 18.09 -6.01 -19.65
N LYS A 275 17.93 -4.91 -20.41
CA LYS A 275 18.36 -3.58 -19.96
C LYS A 275 17.48 -3.07 -18.81
N PHE A 276 16.18 -3.29 -18.88
CA PHE A 276 15.26 -2.96 -17.78
C PHE A 276 15.62 -3.75 -16.50
N GLU A 277 15.85 -5.04 -16.61
CA GLU A 277 16.26 -5.88 -15.48
C GLU A 277 17.61 -5.45 -14.89
N GLU A 278 18.60 -5.07 -15.73
CA GLU A 278 19.85 -4.47 -15.28
C GLU A 278 19.64 -3.19 -14.48
N LEU A 279 18.78 -2.28 -14.96
CA LEU A 279 18.47 -1.01 -14.32
C LEU A 279 17.75 -1.15 -12.98
N THR A 280 17.12 -2.28 -12.73
CA THR A 280 16.19 -2.47 -11.60
C THR A 280 16.56 -3.65 -10.70
N SER A 281 17.67 -4.34 -10.97
CA SER A 281 18.10 -5.51 -10.19
C SER A 281 18.22 -5.22 -8.69
N ASP A 282 18.78 -4.06 -8.33
CA ASP A 282 18.92 -3.63 -6.93
C ASP A 282 17.58 -3.43 -6.22
N LEU A 283 16.52 -3.02 -6.93
CA LEU A 283 15.17 -2.88 -6.38
C LEU A 283 14.56 -4.26 -6.07
N ILE A 284 14.77 -5.22 -6.97
CA ILE A 284 14.32 -6.61 -6.75
C ILE A 284 15.10 -7.25 -5.59
N ASP A 285 16.41 -7.02 -5.51
CA ASP A 285 17.26 -7.54 -4.44
C ASP A 285 16.86 -7.01 -3.06
N GLN A 286 16.34 -5.79 -2.96
CA GLN A 286 15.83 -5.23 -1.71
C GLN A 286 14.66 -6.02 -1.12
N THR A 287 13.94 -6.80 -1.92
CA THR A 287 12.84 -7.64 -1.42
C THR A 287 13.31 -8.84 -0.60
N ALA A 288 14.56 -9.28 -0.79
CA ALA A 288 15.09 -10.46 -0.12
C ALA A 288 15.17 -10.29 1.40
N GLY A 289 15.61 -9.12 1.88
CA GLY A 289 15.69 -8.83 3.31
C GLY A 289 14.36 -9.07 4.05
N PRO A 290 13.26 -8.39 3.66
CA PRO A 290 11.95 -8.62 4.26
C PRO A 290 11.44 -10.07 4.14
N VAL A 291 11.72 -10.78 3.03
CA VAL A 291 11.33 -12.19 2.88
C VAL A 291 12.01 -13.06 3.95
N HIS A 292 13.33 -12.93 4.10
CA HIS A 292 14.07 -13.66 5.13
C HIS A 292 13.62 -13.28 6.54
N GLN A 293 13.34 -12.00 6.77
CA GLN A 293 12.85 -11.52 8.05
C GLN A 293 11.49 -12.13 8.41
N ALA A 294 10.54 -12.15 7.48
CA ALA A 294 9.21 -12.72 7.72
C ALA A 294 9.27 -14.22 8.01
N LEU A 295 10.10 -14.99 7.29
CA LEU A 295 10.30 -16.42 7.56
C LEU A 295 10.94 -16.65 8.93
N SER A 296 11.97 -15.87 9.25
CA SER A 296 12.64 -15.95 10.57
C SER A 296 11.71 -15.61 11.72
N ASP A 297 10.94 -14.53 11.59
CA ASP A 297 10.01 -14.07 12.64
C ASP A 297 8.83 -15.07 12.80
N ALA A 298 8.40 -15.73 11.72
CA ALA A 298 7.40 -16.79 11.74
C ALA A 298 7.95 -18.11 12.28
N GLY A 299 9.27 -18.25 12.44
CA GLY A 299 9.91 -19.48 12.92
C GLY A 299 9.77 -20.66 11.97
N ILE A 300 9.62 -20.42 10.66
CA ILE A 300 9.45 -21.46 9.65
C ILE A 300 10.56 -21.45 8.59
N SER A 301 10.82 -22.60 8.02
CA SER A 301 11.67 -22.77 6.85
C SER A 301 10.88 -22.65 5.54
N THR A 302 11.56 -22.40 4.44
CA THR A 302 10.94 -22.37 3.10
C THR A 302 10.30 -23.70 2.69
N SER A 303 10.79 -24.84 3.23
CA SER A 303 10.21 -26.17 2.98
C SER A 303 8.80 -26.34 3.57
N GLU A 304 8.49 -25.63 4.65
CA GLU A 304 7.17 -25.64 5.30
C GLU A 304 6.13 -24.78 4.59
N LEU A 305 6.57 -23.90 3.69
CA LEU A 305 5.64 -23.15 2.84
C LEU A 305 4.96 -24.09 1.87
N HIS A 306 3.63 -24.08 1.84
CA HIS A 306 2.84 -24.78 0.84
C HIS A 306 2.83 -24.02 -0.49
N MET A 307 2.76 -22.70 -0.43
CA MET A 307 2.58 -21.83 -1.59
C MET A 307 3.07 -20.41 -1.35
N VAL A 308 3.40 -19.71 -2.44
CA VAL A 308 3.60 -18.26 -2.46
C VAL A 308 2.55 -17.64 -3.38
N LEU A 309 1.77 -16.70 -2.83
CA LEU A 309 0.80 -15.88 -3.58
C LEU A 309 1.46 -14.57 -3.98
N LEU A 310 1.34 -14.23 -5.26
CA LEU A 310 1.79 -12.95 -5.80
C LEU A 310 0.62 -11.96 -5.82
N VAL A 311 0.82 -10.81 -5.19
CA VAL A 311 -0.14 -9.71 -5.08
C VAL A 311 0.51 -8.42 -5.54
N GLY A 312 -0.30 -7.48 -6.03
CA GLY A 312 0.18 -6.22 -6.59
C GLY A 312 0.66 -6.32 -8.03
N GLY A 313 0.37 -5.30 -8.82
CA GLY A 313 0.61 -5.30 -10.28
C GLY A 313 2.08 -5.45 -10.67
N SER A 314 3.01 -5.04 -9.80
CA SER A 314 4.46 -5.15 -10.07
C SER A 314 4.98 -6.60 -10.01
N THR A 315 4.23 -7.53 -9.41
CA THR A 315 4.58 -8.97 -9.42
C THR A 315 4.41 -9.63 -10.77
N ARG A 316 3.79 -8.94 -11.74
CA ARG A 316 3.70 -9.42 -13.12
C ARG A 316 5.05 -9.42 -13.86
N MET A 317 6.04 -8.69 -13.35
CA MET A 317 7.40 -8.68 -13.90
C MET A 317 8.05 -10.06 -13.76
N PRO A 318 8.60 -10.68 -14.85
CA PRO A 318 9.19 -12.01 -14.80
C PRO A 318 10.34 -12.14 -13.79
N ALA A 319 11.17 -11.10 -13.67
CA ALA A 319 12.26 -11.06 -12.71
C ALA A 319 11.82 -11.17 -11.26
N VAL A 320 10.61 -10.69 -10.91
CA VAL A 320 10.03 -10.86 -9.57
C VAL A 320 9.66 -12.31 -9.31
N SER A 321 8.98 -12.97 -10.25
CA SER A 321 8.65 -14.41 -10.11
C SER A 321 9.91 -15.26 -9.97
N GLU A 322 10.95 -14.95 -10.73
CA GLU A 322 12.25 -15.63 -10.65
C GLU A 322 12.92 -15.41 -9.28
N LYS A 323 12.90 -14.16 -8.77
CA LYS A 323 13.43 -13.84 -7.44
C LYS A 323 12.71 -14.61 -6.34
N VAL A 324 11.37 -14.66 -6.39
CA VAL A 324 10.57 -15.43 -5.43
C VAL A 324 10.94 -16.91 -5.45
N ARG A 325 11.11 -17.50 -6.64
CA ARG A 325 11.55 -18.89 -6.80
C ARG A 325 12.94 -19.13 -6.18
N GLN A 326 13.86 -18.21 -6.41
CA GLN A 326 15.21 -18.27 -5.81
C GLN A 326 15.19 -18.21 -4.29
N LEU A 327 14.34 -17.32 -3.72
CA LEU A 327 14.25 -17.10 -2.27
C LEU A 327 13.51 -18.22 -1.54
N THR A 328 12.51 -18.83 -2.17
CA THR A 328 11.58 -19.75 -1.49
C THR A 328 11.67 -21.19 -1.97
N GLY A 329 12.30 -21.44 -3.13
CA GLY A 329 12.27 -22.75 -3.79
C GLY A 329 10.91 -23.17 -4.33
N LYS A 330 9.90 -22.28 -4.28
CA LYS A 330 8.52 -22.54 -4.71
C LYS A 330 8.19 -21.77 -5.98
N GLU A 331 7.46 -22.40 -6.89
CA GLU A 331 6.85 -21.69 -8.02
C GLU A 331 5.68 -20.84 -7.48
N PRO A 332 5.69 -19.51 -7.69
CA PRO A 332 4.61 -18.69 -7.18
C PRO A 332 3.30 -18.95 -7.91
N SER A 333 2.19 -18.92 -7.14
CA SER A 333 0.85 -19.12 -7.68
C SER A 333 0.39 -17.90 -8.49
N LYS A 334 -0.22 -18.17 -9.65
CA LYS A 334 -0.84 -17.17 -10.53
C LYS A 334 -2.36 -17.34 -10.62
N ASN A 335 -2.96 -18.09 -9.69
CA ASN A 335 -4.37 -18.45 -9.74
C ASN A 335 -5.31 -17.30 -9.39
N MET A 336 -4.80 -16.19 -8.85
CA MET A 336 -5.58 -15.02 -8.50
C MET A 336 -5.15 -13.82 -9.33
N ASN A 337 -6.09 -12.93 -9.63
CA ASN A 337 -5.75 -11.64 -10.22
C ASN A 337 -5.09 -10.75 -9.15
N PRO A 338 -3.79 -10.41 -9.29
CA PRO A 338 -3.06 -9.66 -8.28
C PRO A 338 -3.56 -8.21 -8.08
N ASP A 339 -4.38 -7.69 -9.01
CA ASP A 339 -4.96 -6.35 -8.94
C ASP A 339 -6.35 -6.32 -8.27
N GLU A 340 -6.97 -7.48 -8.02
CA GLU A 340 -8.36 -7.58 -7.54
C GLU A 340 -8.49 -8.33 -6.21
N CYS A 341 -7.59 -9.28 -5.93
CA CYS A 341 -7.72 -10.20 -4.80
C CYS A 341 -7.81 -9.47 -3.45
N VAL A 342 -7.14 -8.34 -3.30
CA VAL A 342 -7.17 -7.53 -2.08
C VAL A 342 -8.57 -6.94 -1.86
N ALA A 343 -9.20 -6.38 -2.88
CA ALA A 343 -10.55 -5.84 -2.78
C ALA A 343 -11.60 -6.95 -2.52
N LEU A 344 -11.42 -8.12 -3.15
CA LEU A 344 -12.29 -9.29 -2.93
C LEU A 344 -12.23 -9.76 -1.47
N GLY A 345 -11.03 -9.86 -0.87
CA GLY A 345 -10.89 -10.22 0.54
C GLY A 345 -11.49 -9.15 1.48
N ALA A 346 -11.34 -7.87 1.14
CA ALA A 346 -11.99 -6.79 1.89
C ALA A 346 -13.52 -6.87 1.83
N ALA A 347 -14.08 -7.27 0.67
CA ALA A 347 -15.52 -7.50 0.52
C ALA A 347 -16.01 -8.70 1.36
N ILE A 348 -15.25 -9.79 1.42
CA ILE A 348 -15.55 -10.95 2.31
C ILE A 348 -15.61 -10.48 3.76
N GLN A 349 -14.63 -9.69 4.21
CA GLN A 349 -14.65 -9.11 5.56
C GLN A 349 -15.84 -8.17 5.77
N GLY A 350 -16.22 -7.41 4.75
CA GLY A 350 -17.43 -6.57 4.75
C GLY A 350 -18.69 -7.38 4.91
N GLY A 351 -18.84 -8.48 4.16
CA GLY A 351 -19.97 -9.41 4.26
C GLY A 351 -20.08 -10.06 5.64
N LYS A 352 -18.95 -10.45 6.24
CA LYS A 352 -18.91 -10.93 7.63
C LYS A 352 -19.45 -9.88 8.59
N ILE A 353 -19.02 -8.63 8.48
CA ILE A 353 -19.49 -7.53 9.34
C ILE A 353 -20.97 -7.23 9.10
N ALA A 354 -21.47 -7.43 7.88
CA ALA A 354 -22.87 -7.30 7.54
C ALA A 354 -23.74 -8.49 8.03
N GLY A 355 -23.10 -9.57 8.50
CA GLY A 355 -23.81 -10.78 8.98
C GLY A 355 -24.28 -11.69 7.85
N GLU A 356 -23.62 -11.69 6.69
CA GLU A 356 -23.95 -12.59 5.59
C GLU A 356 -23.74 -14.06 5.97
N ALA A 357 -24.65 -14.92 5.54
CA ALA A 357 -24.63 -16.34 5.87
C ALA A 357 -23.34 -17.02 5.36
N GLY A 358 -22.79 -17.94 6.17
CA GLY A 358 -21.58 -18.69 5.83
C GLY A 358 -20.25 -17.97 6.12
N LEU A 359 -20.26 -16.67 6.46
CA LEU A 359 -19.05 -15.92 6.74
C LEU A 359 -18.75 -15.72 8.24
N ASN A 360 -19.72 -16.06 9.11
CA ASN A 360 -19.60 -15.80 10.56
C ASN A 360 -18.48 -16.61 11.22
N GLU A 361 -18.15 -17.78 10.69
CA GLU A 361 -17.16 -18.71 11.24
C GLU A 361 -15.71 -18.33 10.88
N ILE A 362 -15.52 -17.41 9.93
CA ILE A 362 -14.18 -16.98 9.54
C ILE A 362 -13.53 -16.21 10.70
N LEU A 363 -12.43 -16.72 11.22
CA LEU A 363 -11.61 -16.04 12.21
C LEU A 363 -10.37 -15.41 11.56
N LEU A 364 -10.19 -14.10 11.73
CA LEU A 364 -9.03 -13.37 11.23
C LEU A 364 -8.18 -12.91 12.40
N MET A 365 -6.96 -13.41 12.49
CA MET A 365 -5.96 -13.03 13.48
C MET A 365 -4.79 -12.34 12.75
N ASP A 366 -4.57 -11.08 13.08
CA ASP A 366 -3.52 -10.25 12.49
C ASP A 366 -2.45 -9.92 13.52
N VAL A 367 -1.34 -9.30 13.11
CA VAL A 367 -0.21 -8.98 13.98
C VAL A 367 0.15 -7.49 13.91
N THR A 368 0.85 -7.01 14.95
CA THR A 368 1.47 -5.68 14.93
C THR A 368 2.68 -5.70 14.00
N PRO A 369 2.81 -4.81 13.01
CA PRO A 369 3.95 -4.83 12.10
C PRO A 369 5.25 -4.32 12.73
N LEU A 370 5.13 -3.49 13.77
CA LEU A 370 6.23 -2.82 14.46
C LEU A 370 6.05 -2.92 15.96
N SER A 371 7.17 -2.98 16.70
CA SER A 371 7.17 -3.00 18.15
C SER A 371 6.61 -1.69 18.73
N LEU A 372 5.90 -1.81 19.86
CA LEU A 372 5.45 -0.69 20.66
C LEU A 372 6.31 -0.57 21.91
N SER A 373 6.77 0.64 22.19
CA SER A 373 7.65 0.94 23.32
C SER A 373 7.28 2.26 23.99
N ILE A 374 7.87 2.51 25.15
CA ILE A 374 7.79 3.81 25.81
C ILE A 374 9.19 4.38 26.02
N GLU A 375 9.30 5.71 26.05
CA GLU A 375 10.53 6.38 26.42
C GLU A 375 10.78 6.21 27.93
N THR A 376 11.98 5.72 28.28
CA THR A 376 12.44 5.58 29.68
C THR A 376 13.67 6.41 29.94
N ALA A 377 14.22 6.35 31.16
CA ALA A 377 15.40 7.12 31.57
C ALA A 377 16.54 6.95 30.58
N GLY A 378 17.20 8.07 30.24
CA GLY A 378 18.28 8.11 29.24
C GLY A 378 17.80 8.16 27.78
N GLY A 379 16.49 8.31 27.52
CA GLY A 379 15.93 8.37 26.17
C GLY A 379 15.89 7.01 25.47
N VAL A 380 15.88 5.92 26.22
CA VAL A 380 15.82 4.55 25.70
C VAL A 380 14.37 4.18 25.36
N ALA A 381 14.16 3.52 24.22
CA ALA A 381 12.89 2.93 23.87
C ALA A 381 12.74 1.55 24.55
N THR A 382 12.02 1.51 25.66
CA THR A 382 11.74 0.26 26.37
C THR A 382 10.54 -0.43 25.74
N ARG A 383 10.79 -1.57 25.11
CA ARG A 383 9.80 -2.34 24.36
C ARG A 383 8.79 -2.98 25.31
N LEU A 384 7.50 -2.88 24.96
CA LEU A 384 6.38 -3.45 25.70
C LEU A 384 5.66 -4.53 24.90
N ILE A 385 5.45 -4.29 23.62
CA ILE A 385 4.81 -5.24 22.68
C ILE A 385 5.78 -5.42 21.51
N ASP A 386 6.18 -6.64 21.27
CA ASP A 386 7.07 -6.98 20.16
C ASP A 386 6.32 -6.93 18.82
N ARG A 387 7.05 -6.62 17.75
CA ARG A 387 6.51 -6.79 16.39
C ARG A 387 6.07 -8.24 16.20
N ASN A 388 5.11 -8.43 15.31
CA ASN A 388 4.48 -9.72 15.04
C ASN A 388 3.74 -10.34 16.25
N SER A 389 3.39 -9.53 17.27
CA SER A 389 2.45 -9.96 18.31
C SER A 389 1.04 -9.98 17.75
N THR A 390 0.32 -11.09 17.93
CA THR A 390 -1.06 -11.26 17.49
C THR A 390 -1.98 -10.22 18.15
N ILE A 391 -2.88 -9.62 17.38
CA ILE A 391 -3.85 -8.63 17.85
C ILE A 391 -5.28 -9.21 17.84
N PRO A 392 -6.09 -8.86 18.88
CA PRO A 392 -5.83 -7.89 19.97
C PRO A 392 -4.90 -8.43 21.06
N THR A 393 -4.00 -7.58 21.55
CA THR A 393 -3.09 -7.93 22.65
C THR A 393 -3.12 -6.86 23.75
N ARG A 394 -2.72 -7.25 24.96
CA ARG A 394 -2.61 -6.35 26.10
C ARG A 394 -1.32 -6.66 26.85
N TYR A 395 -0.59 -5.61 27.20
CA TYR A 395 0.61 -5.71 28.02
C TYR A 395 0.59 -4.64 29.11
N SER A 396 1.11 -4.97 30.30
CA SER A 396 1.27 -4.04 31.41
C SER A 396 2.60 -4.28 32.10
N GLN A 397 3.26 -3.18 32.49
CA GLN A 397 4.52 -3.23 33.22
C GLN A 397 4.56 -2.11 34.27
N ILE A 398 5.19 -2.37 35.40
CA ILE A 398 5.37 -1.40 36.47
C ILE A 398 6.66 -0.62 36.20
N PHE A 399 6.57 0.71 36.26
CA PHE A 399 7.71 1.62 36.17
C PHE A 399 7.75 2.48 37.42
N THR A 400 8.95 2.94 37.81
CA THR A 400 9.17 3.86 38.93
C THR A 400 9.49 5.26 38.40
N THR A 401 9.34 6.27 39.25
CA THR A 401 9.78 7.64 38.96
C THR A 401 11.31 7.72 38.86
N ALA A 402 11.84 8.58 37.99
CA ALA A 402 13.29 8.74 37.80
C ALA A 402 13.96 9.55 38.92
N ALA A 403 13.19 10.37 39.65
CA ALA A 403 13.68 11.24 40.72
C ALA A 403 12.75 11.22 41.95
N ASN A 404 13.33 11.50 43.12
CA ASN A 404 12.56 11.68 44.35
C ASN A 404 11.64 12.91 44.22
N PHE A 405 10.43 12.82 44.76
CA PHE A 405 9.41 13.86 44.76
C PHE A 405 8.92 14.26 43.34
N GLN A 406 9.14 13.42 42.34
CA GLN A 406 8.60 13.62 41.01
C GLN A 406 7.06 13.61 41.04
N THR A 407 6.40 14.72 40.67
CA THR A 407 4.95 14.88 40.75
C THR A 407 4.25 14.59 39.43
N THR A 408 5.00 14.50 38.34
CA THR A 408 4.44 14.28 36.99
C THR A 408 5.34 13.31 36.23
N VAL A 409 4.72 12.39 35.51
CA VAL A 409 5.40 11.49 34.57
C VAL A 409 4.85 11.79 33.17
N GLU A 410 5.74 12.01 32.22
CA GLU A 410 5.40 12.09 30.82
C GLU A 410 5.72 10.74 30.17
N ILE A 411 4.71 10.09 29.61
CA ILE A 411 4.84 8.81 28.93
C ILE A 411 4.71 9.07 27.44
N LYS A 412 5.80 8.90 26.70
CA LYS A 412 5.78 8.90 25.24
C LYS A 412 5.67 7.46 24.76
N VAL A 413 4.59 7.18 24.02
CA VAL A 413 4.36 5.89 23.36
C VAL A 413 5.00 5.98 21.96
N LEU A 414 5.80 4.97 21.65
CA LEU A 414 6.65 4.92 20.47
C LEU A 414 6.33 3.69 19.63
N GLN A 415 6.50 3.80 18.33
CA GLN A 415 6.43 2.69 17.39
C GLN A 415 7.73 2.60 16.57
N GLY A 416 8.34 1.41 16.51
CA GLY A 416 9.56 1.16 15.74
C GLY A 416 10.55 0.24 16.45
N GLU A 417 11.64 -0.07 15.76
CA GLU A 417 12.64 -1.07 16.17
C GLU A 417 13.95 -0.45 16.70
N ARG A 418 14.05 0.89 16.76
CA ARG A 418 15.27 1.58 17.18
C ARG A 418 15.42 1.60 18.70
N ALA A 419 16.64 1.46 19.18
CA ALA A 419 16.94 1.43 20.63
C ALA A 419 16.68 2.78 21.32
N MET A 420 16.83 3.90 20.61
CA MET A 420 16.63 5.23 21.17
C MET A 420 15.24 5.77 20.82
N ALA A 421 14.59 6.39 21.79
CA ALA A 421 13.23 6.95 21.62
C ALA A 421 13.13 7.96 20.47
N ARG A 422 14.12 8.82 20.31
CA ARG A 422 14.19 9.86 19.27
C ARG A 422 14.22 9.32 17.84
N ASP A 423 14.63 8.07 17.67
CA ASP A 423 14.79 7.42 16.37
C ASP A 423 13.55 6.56 15.99
N ASN A 424 12.52 6.55 16.86
CA ASN A 424 11.23 5.89 16.66
C ASN A 424 10.12 6.92 16.46
N GLN A 425 9.02 6.49 15.89
CA GLN A 425 7.84 7.33 15.71
C GLN A 425 7.08 7.50 17.03
N VAL A 426 6.79 8.74 17.42
CA VAL A 426 5.94 9.03 18.59
C VAL A 426 4.47 8.86 18.15
N LEU A 427 3.75 7.96 18.81
CA LEU A 427 2.31 7.76 18.61
C LEU A 427 1.48 8.71 19.47
N GLY A 428 1.96 9.02 20.67
CA GLY A 428 1.28 9.91 21.58
C GLY A 428 2.09 10.17 22.84
N THR A 429 1.72 11.23 23.56
CA THR A 429 2.32 11.62 24.82
C THR A 429 1.23 11.77 25.85
N PHE A 430 1.38 11.07 26.99
CA PHE A 430 0.45 11.11 28.10
C PHE A 430 1.16 11.70 29.31
N LYS A 431 0.47 12.62 30.03
CA LYS A 431 0.97 13.18 31.28
C LYS A 431 0.14 12.62 32.43
N ILE A 432 0.82 11.92 33.35
CA ILE A 432 0.23 11.48 34.61
C ILE A 432 0.68 12.46 35.68
N GLY A 433 -0.27 13.26 36.20
CA GLY A 433 -0.04 14.12 37.34
C GLY A 433 -0.21 13.34 38.66
N ARG A 434 -0.07 14.04 39.81
CA ARG A 434 -0.33 13.48 41.13
C ARG A 434 -1.75 12.89 41.16
N ALA A 435 -1.89 11.59 41.03
CA ALA A 435 -3.04 10.92 41.61
C ALA A 435 -2.92 11.09 43.12
N SER A 436 -3.99 11.45 43.82
CA SER A 436 -4.03 11.42 45.26
C SER A 436 -3.76 9.96 45.67
N CYS A 437 -2.49 9.63 45.93
CA CYS A 437 -2.16 8.39 46.58
C CYS A 437 -2.87 8.42 47.94
N ARG A 438 -3.91 7.59 48.13
CA ARG A 438 -4.26 7.13 49.44
C ARG A 438 -2.98 6.53 50.03
N GLU A 439 -2.59 7.08 51.19
CA GLU A 439 -1.44 6.61 51.93
C GLU A 439 -1.41 5.11 51.97
N ARG A 440 -0.22 4.57 51.69
CA ARG A 440 0.05 3.17 52.03
C ARG A 440 0.02 3.04 53.57
N VAL A 441 -0.88 2.26 54.03
CA VAL A 441 -0.74 1.61 55.34
C VAL A 441 0.07 0.35 55.13
#